data_ced20800f28b82a6c1b2f8f779e37607
#
_entry.id   ced20800f28b82a6c1b2f8f779e37607
#
_cell.length_a   1.000
_cell.length_b   1.000
_cell.length_c   1.000
_cell.angle_alpha   90.00
_cell.angle_beta   90.00
_cell.angle_gamma   90.00
#
_symmetry.space_group_name_H-M   'P 1'
#
loop_
_entity.id
_entity.type
_entity.pdbx_description
1 polymer ?
#
loop_
_entity_poly.entity_id
_entity_poly.type
_entity_poly.pdbx_seq_one_letter_code
_entity_poly.pdbx_strand_id
1 'polypeptide(L)'
;LSRTEPSEEELAEGSSVPVLTYTGLNAEELAREQTCPSCGEADSIRYIGSRVATLLSVGLSNLFGMPSLEQNEKKTLVFADSVQDAAHRAGFVQSRARAFGIRTLMRSVVGDDEVSLAQMPLRILGRADEAADPARARFELLPPEVAETTTFTPFWAKDADSAARREATTAALHRLELDAALEFGQRAHLPRSLVSTGALVPSVQVDDEVLLAAAEETLQHVDEGLFEVADAGSPELRLRWLRGLLEQVRDRGGVY
;
A
#
# COMPACT_ATOMS: atom_id res chain seq x y z
N LEU A 1 -14.80 20.71 17.22
CA LEU A 1 -13.53 21.17 16.67
C LEU A 1 -13.18 22.49 17.40
N SER A 2 -12.13 22.50 18.20
CA SER A 2 -11.62 23.72 18.84
C SER A 2 -10.96 24.59 17.78
N ARG A 3 -11.17 25.93 17.86
CA ARG A 3 -10.51 26.93 17.01
C ARG A 3 -9.30 27.58 17.69
N THR A 4 -8.90 27.09 18.85
CA THR A 4 -7.71 27.55 19.56
C THR A 4 -6.47 26.84 19.00
N GLU A 5 -5.39 27.59 18.81
CA GLU A 5 -4.11 26.98 18.45
C GLU A 5 -3.70 26.01 19.56
N PRO A 6 -3.30 24.77 19.22
CA PRO A 6 -2.85 23.81 20.20
C PRO A 6 -1.53 24.28 20.84
N SER A 7 -1.32 23.93 22.10
CA SER A 7 -0.04 24.15 22.76
C SER A 7 1.04 23.23 22.21
N GLU A 8 2.32 23.60 22.38
CA GLU A 8 3.44 22.74 21.98
C GLU A 8 3.42 21.38 22.69
N GLU A 9 2.92 21.34 23.94
CA GLU A 9 2.76 20.10 24.72
C GLU A 9 1.69 19.20 24.10
N GLU A 10 0.52 19.74 23.73
CA GLU A 10 -0.55 18.97 23.08
C GLU A 10 -0.14 18.40 21.71
N LEU A 11 0.71 19.12 20.97
CA LEU A 11 1.28 18.63 19.71
C LEU A 11 2.31 17.53 19.95
N ALA A 12 3.16 17.68 20.97
CA ALA A 12 4.19 16.69 21.30
C ALA A 12 3.58 15.39 21.85
N GLU A 13 2.48 15.47 22.60
CA GLU A 13 1.74 14.33 23.13
C GLU A 13 0.86 13.66 22.07
N GLY A 14 0.69 14.26 20.89
CA GLY A 14 -0.20 13.76 19.84
C GLY A 14 -1.69 13.88 20.18
N SER A 15 -2.04 14.62 21.21
CA SER A 15 -3.43 14.88 21.61
C SER A 15 -4.12 15.90 20.68
N SER A 16 -3.35 16.69 19.94
CA SER A 16 -3.80 17.62 18.92
C SER A 16 -3.03 17.43 17.62
N VAL A 17 -3.75 17.49 16.51
CA VAL A 17 -3.18 17.40 15.15
C VAL A 17 -3.51 18.69 14.40
N PRO A 18 -2.52 19.45 13.90
CA PRO A 18 -2.77 20.61 13.07
C PRO A 18 -3.40 20.19 11.73
N VAL A 19 -4.48 20.83 11.35
CA VAL A 19 -5.18 20.56 10.09
C VAL A 19 -5.24 21.86 9.30
N LEU A 20 -4.73 21.84 8.08
CA LEU A 20 -4.88 22.94 7.13
C LEU A 20 -6.31 22.91 6.56
N THR A 21 -6.97 24.06 6.58
CA THR A 21 -8.32 24.20 6.02
C THR A 21 -8.47 25.56 5.36
N TYR A 22 -9.32 25.63 4.34
CA TYR A 22 -9.70 26.88 3.74
C TYR A 22 -10.67 27.62 4.65
N THR A 23 -10.47 28.93 4.76
CA THR A 23 -11.33 29.83 5.55
C THR A 23 -11.68 31.07 4.70
N GLY A 24 -12.75 31.78 5.06
CA GLY A 24 -13.18 32.99 4.37
C GLY A 24 -14.33 32.76 3.36
N LEU A 25 -14.65 33.79 2.62
CA LEU A 25 -15.83 33.80 1.72
C LEU A 25 -15.76 32.78 0.60
N ASN A 26 -14.54 32.45 0.10
CA ASN A 26 -14.34 31.52 -0.99
C ASN A 26 -13.93 30.11 -0.50
N ALA A 27 -14.02 29.84 0.81
CA ALA A 27 -13.58 28.55 1.36
C ALA A 27 -14.30 27.35 0.76
N GLU A 28 -15.58 27.49 0.45
CA GLU A 28 -16.38 26.41 -0.14
C GLU A 28 -15.99 26.15 -1.60
N GLU A 29 -15.65 27.19 -2.37
CA GLU A 29 -15.19 27.07 -3.74
C GLU A 29 -13.78 26.44 -3.78
N LEU A 30 -12.85 26.97 -2.98
CA LEU A 30 -11.49 26.44 -2.83
C LEU A 30 -11.47 24.99 -2.30
N ALA A 31 -12.39 24.62 -1.42
CA ALA A 31 -12.51 23.24 -0.92
C ALA A 31 -13.00 22.26 -2.00
N ARG A 32 -13.60 22.73 -3.09
CA ARG A 32 -13.97 21.89 -4.24
C ARG A 32 -12.81 21.68 -5.20
N GLU A 33 -11.83 22.57 -5.18
CA GLU A 33 -10.59 22.38 -5.92
C GLU A 33 -9.76 21.29 -5.22
N GLN A 34 -9.31 20.31 -5.99
CA GLN A 34 -8.53 19.18 -5.44
C GLN A 34 -7.03 19.55 -5.31
N THR A 35 -6.77 20.81 -4.97
CA THR A 35 -5.43 21.37 -4.87
C THR A 35 -4.96 21.37 -3.41
N CYS A 36 -3.75 20.91 -3.16
CA CYS A 36 -3.17 20.92 -1.81
C CYS A 36 -2.95 22.36 -1.31
N PRO A 37 -3.54 22.77 -0.18
CA PRO A 37 -3.34 24.11 0.37
C PRO A 37 -1.92 24.35 0.90
N SER A 38 -1.12 23.30 1.07
CA SER A 38 0.26 23.40 1.56
C SER A 38 1.28 23.57 0.43
N CYS A 39 1.17 22.77 -0.65
CA CYS A 39 2.16 22.79 -1.74
C CYS A 39 1.60 23.26 -3.08
N GLY A 40 0.30 23.50 -3.21
CA GLY A 40 -0.34 23.96 -4.45
C GLY A 40 -0.47 22.88 -5.53
N GLU A 41 -0.12 21.62 -5.24
CA GLU A 41 -0.22 20.52 -6.21
C GLU A 41 -1.68 20.23 -6.53
N ALA A 42 -2.04 20.19 -7.82
CA ALA A 42 -3.38 19.87 -8.30
C ALA A 42 -3.66 18.36 -8.13
N ASP A 43 -4.91 18.00 -7.93
CA ASP A 43 -5.40 16.61 -7.75
C ASP A 43 -4.77 15.85 -6.58
N SER A 44 -4.03 16.50 -5.70
CA SER A 44 -3.36 15.89 -4.56
C SER A 44 -4.28 15.67 -3.36
N ILE A 45 -5.38 16.43 -3.26
CA ILE A 45 -6.44 16.23 -2.27
C ILE A 45 -7.71 15.84 -3.02
N ARG A 46 -8.10 14.58 -2.91
CA ARG A 46 -9.38 14.13 -3.43
C ARG A 46 -10.42 14.20 -2.32
N TYR A 47 -11.50 14.93 -2.56
CA TYR A 47 -12.68 14.86 -1.72
C TYR A 47 -13.15 13.40 -1.68
N ILE A 48 -13.01 12.78 -0.52
CA ILE A 48 -13.59 11.48 -0.26
C ILE A 48 -15.08 11.75 -0.06
N GLY A 49 -15.81 11.89 -1.16
CA GLY A 49 -17.25 11.85 -1.10
C GLY A 49 -17.59 10.61 -0.28
N SER A 50 -18.31 10.82 0.80
CA SER A 50 -18.64 9.80 1.79
C SER A 50 -19.55 8.74 1.16
N ARG A 51 -18.95 7.91 0.28
CA ARG A 51 -19.65 6.70 -0.16
C ARG A 51 -19.81 5.84 1.08
N VAL A 52 -21.03 5.60 1.46
CA VAL A 52 -21.41 4.77 2.62
C VAL A 52 -20.59 3.47 2.67
N ALA A 53 -20.36 2.85 1.52
CA ALA A 53 -19.52 1.65 1.42
C ALA A 53 -18.06 1.87 1.87
N THR A 54 -17.47 3.03 1.60
CA THR A 54 -16.08 3.33 2.04
C THR A 54 -16.02 3.56 3.55
N LEU A 55 -16.96 4.34 4.10
CA LEU A 55 -17.04 4.58 5.54
C LEU A 55 -17.33 3.28 6.29
N LEU A 56 -18.24 2.47 5.75
CA LEU A 56 -18.57 1.16 6.30
C LEU A 56 -17.35 0.22 6.30
N SER A 57 -16.61 0.15 5.20
CA SER A 57 -15.40 -0.66 5.09
C SER A 57 -14.36 -0.27 6.14
N VAL A 58 -14.07 1.02 6.29
CA VAL A 58 -13.10 1.53 7.28
C VAL A 58 -13.63 1.31 8.71
N GLY A 59 -14.91 1.62 8.95
CA GLY A 59 -15.54 1.45 10.25
C GLY A 59 -15.54 -0.01 10.71
N LEU A 60 -15.92 -0.94 9.84
CA LEU A 60 -15.93 -2.38 10.14
C LEU A 60 -14.52 -2.93 10.35
N SER A 61 -13.55 -2.53 9.52
CA SER A 61 -12.18 -2.99 9.66
C SER A 61 -11.58 -2.55 11.00
N ASN A 62 -11.82 -1.30 11.42
CA ASN A 62 -11.37 -0.81 12.71
C ASN A 62 -12.11 -1.49 13.87
N LEU A 63 -13.44 -1.57 13.81
CA LEU A 63 -14.26 -2.18 14.85
C LEU A 63 -13.87 -3.65 15.07
N PHE A 64 -13.77 -4.42 13.99
CA PHE A 64 -13.44 -5.84 14.06
C PHE A 64 -11.95 -6.11 14.33
N GLY A 65 -11.08 -5.12 14.13
CA GLY A 65 -9.68 -5.15 14.52
C GLY A 65 -9.44 -4.92 16.02
N MET A 66 -10.45 -4.45 16.77
CA MET A 66 -10.30 -4.19 18.21
C MET A 66 -10.03 -5.48 18.98
N PRO A 67 -8.95 -5.54 19.82
CA PRO A 67 -8.63 -6.71 20.64
C PRO A 67 -9.71 -7.02 21.70
N SER A 68 -10.48 -6.00 22.09
CA SER A 68 -11.55 -6.12 23.09
C SER A 68 -12.82 -6.80 22.57
N LEU A 69 -12.94 -7.00 21.25
CA LEU A 69 -14.11 -7.61 20.65
C LEU A 69 -13.86 -9.10 20.42
N GLU A 70 -14.68 -9.94 21.03
CA GLU A 70 -14.59 -11.39 20.82
C GLU A 70 -15.02 -11.79 19.40
N GLN A 71 -14.53 -12.93 18.92
CA GLN A 71 -14.75 -13.39 17.55
C GLN A 71 -16.22 -13.62 17.22
N ASN A 72 -17.01 -14.09 18.16
CA ASN A 72 -18.46 -14.33 18.04
C ASN A 72 -19.27 -13.02 18.02
N GLU A 73 -18.71 -11.91 18.50
CA GLU A 73 -19.30 -10.59 18.52
C GLU A 73 -19.04 -9.80 17.21
N LYS A 74 -18.05 -10.23 16.43
CA LYS A 74 -17.66 -9.58 15.15
C LYS A 74 -18.70 -9.84 14.05
N LYS A 75 -19.92 -9.31 14.25
CA LYS A 75 -21.06 -9.45 13.33
C LYS A 75 -21.66 -8.09 13.05
N THR A 76 -21.96 -7.84 11.79
CA THR A 76 -22.66 -6.62 11.37
C THR A 76 -23.70 -6.96 10.32
N LEU A 77 -24.86 -6.35 10.46
CA LEU A 77 -25.93 -6.44 9.49
C LEU A 77 -26.13 -5.07 8.82
N VAL A 78 -26.01 -5.05 7.50
CA VAL A 78 -26.18 -3.85 6.69
C VAL A 78 -27.40 -4.04 5.78
N PHE A 79 -28.35 -3.13 5.89
CA PHE A 79 -29.53 -3.11 5.03
C PHE A 79 -29.30 -2.19 3.83
N ALA A 80 -29.77 -2.60 2.68
CA ALA A 80 -29.79 -1.81 1.47
C ALA A 80 -31.15 -1.96 0.79
N ASP A 81 -31.55 -0.95 0.03
CA ASP A 81 -32.86 -0.85 -0.62
C ASP A 81 -33.05 -1.88 -1.74
N SER A 82 -31.95 -2.40 -2.29
CA SER A 82 -32.01 -3.45 -3.31
C SER A 82 -30.99 -4.56 -3.04
N VAL A 83 -31.34 -5.78 -3.41
CA VAL A 83 -30.46 -6.95 -3.30
C VAL A 83 -29.19 -6.79 -4.14
N GLN A 84 -29.30 -6.19 -5.32
CA GLN A 84 -28.17 -5.94 -6.20
C GLN A 84 -27.20 -4.92 -5.59
N ASP A 85 -27.71 -3.84 -4.99
CA ASP A 85 -26.89 -2.84 -4.32
C ASP A 85 -26.22 -3.41 -3.06
N ALA A 86 -26.95 -4.25 -2.30
CA ALA A 86 -26.40 -4.96 -1.15
C ALA A 86 -25.24 -5.88 -1.54
N ALA A 87 -25.41 -6.68 -2.59
CA ALA A 87 -24.37 -7.59 -3.09
C ALA A 87 -23.13 -6.83 -3.59
N HIS A 88 -23.35 -5.74 -4.34
CA HIS A 88 -22.25 -4.91 -4.85
C HIS A 88 -21.48 -4.23 -3.71
N ARG A 89 -22.17 -3.74 -2.69
CA ARG A 89 -21.53 -3.14 -1.50
C ARG A 89 -20.78 -4.16 -0.66
N ALA A 90 -21.34 -5.36 -0.50
CA ALA A 90 -20.66 -6.44 0.23
C ALA A 90 -19.33 -6.84 -0.44
N GLY A 91 -19.34 -7.06 -1.76
CA GLY A 91 -18.12 -7.35 -2.52
C GLY A 91 -17.09 -6.21 -2.45
N PHE A 92 -17.54 -4.96 -2.52
CA PHE A 92 -16.68 -3.79 -2.38
C PHE A 92 -16.04 -3.73 -0.97
N VAL A 93 -16.81 -3.92 0.10
CA VAL A 93 -16.31 -3.91 1.48
C VAL A 93 -15.30 -5.02 1.68
N GLN A 94 -15.59 -6.23 1.21
CA GLN A 94 -14.70 -7.39 1.32
C GLN A 94 -13.37 -7.19 0.59
N SER A 95 -13.42 -6.70 -0.65
CA SER A 95 -12.22 -6.40 -1.44
C SER A 95 -11.37 -5.29 -0.79
N ARG A 96 -12.02 -4.26 -0.25
CA ARG A 96 -11.31 -3.17 0.45
C ARG A 96 -10.72 -3.62 1.77
N ALA A 97 -11.44 -4.42 2.56
CA ALA A 97 -10.94 -4.97 3.81
C ALA A 97 -9.68 -5.81 3.56
N ARG A 98 -9.68 -6.67 2.53
CA ARG A 98 -8.48 -7.41 2.13
C ARG A 98 -7.32 -6.49 1.74
N ALA A 99 -7.55 -5.49 0.91
CA ALA A 99 -6.50 -4.57 0.48
C ALA A 99 -5.85 -3.85 1.67
N PHE A 100 -6.66 -3.41 2.64
CA PHE A 100 -6.13 -2.84 3.88
C PHE A 100 -5.39 -3.86 4.73
N GLY A 101 -5.93 -5.08 4.88
CA GLY A 101 -5.29 -6.17 5.63
C GLY A 101 -3.90 -6.51 5.06
N ILE A 102 -3.79 -6.68 3.74
CA ILE A 102 -2.51 -6.97 3.08
C ILE A 102 -1.51 -5.80 3.25
N ARG A 103 -1.93 -4.54 3.10
CA ARG A 103 -1.07 -3.38 3.35
C ARG A 103 -0.58 -3.31 4.79
N THR A 104 -1.46 -3.56 5.74
CA THR A 104 -1.10 -3.62 7.17
C THR A 104 -0.08 -4.72 7.43
N LEU A 105 -0.26 -5.89 6.83
CA LEU A 105 0.71 -6.98 6.92
C LEU A 105 2.04 -6.62 6.27
N MET A 106 2.06 -6.06 5.07
CA MET A 106 3.28 -5.58 4.41
C MET A 106 4.03 -4.60 5.31
N ARG A 107 3.34 -3.59 5.88
CA ARG A 107 3.98 -2.65 6.81
C ARG A 107 4.50 -3.34 8.07
N SER A 108 3.76 -4.30 8.62
CA SER A 108 4.13 -5.00 9.86
C SER A 108 5.34 -5.93 9.69
N VAL A 109 5.50 -6.56 8.52
CA VAL A 109 6.64 -7.47 8.25
C VAL A 109 7.92 -6.74 7.87
N VAL A 110 7.81 -5.48 7.44
CA VAL A 110 8.97 -4.61 7.23
C VAL A 110 9.44 -4.05 8.57
N GLY A 111 8.52 -3.59 9.43
CA GLY A 111 8.89 -2.95 10.70
C GLY A 111 9.76 -1.71 10.45
N ASP A 112 10.92 -1.68 11.11
CA ASP A 112 11.94 -0.63 10.96
C ASP A 112 13.15 -1.11 10.14
N ASP A 113 13.10 -2.34 9.60
CA ASP A 113 14.16 -2.95 8.81
C ASP A 113 13.94 -2.75 7.30
N GLU A 114 14.98 -3.00 6.51
CA GLU A 114 14.88 -3.16 5.07
C GLU A 114 14.47 -4.60 4.73
N VAL A 115 13.50 -4.75 3.84
CA VAL A 115 12.99 -6.07 3.40
C VAL A 115 12.94 -6.11 1.89
N SER A 116 13.61 -7.10 1.28
CA SER A 116 13.48 -7.35 -0.14
C SER A 116 12.04 -7.72 -0.51
N LEU A 117 11.54 -7.18 -1.63
CA LEU A 117 10.21 -7.53 -2.16
C LEU A 117 10.05 -9.04 -2.37
N ALA A 118 11.13 -9.74 -2.77
CA ALA A 118 11.12 -11.20 -2.93
C ALA A 118 10.93 -11.97 -1.62
N GLN A 119 11.34 -11.39 -0.47
CA GLN A 119 11.18 -12.00 0.85
C GLN A 119 9.85 -11.65 1.51
N MET A 120 9.19 -10.60 1.07
CA MET A 120 7.96 -10.09 1.69
C MET A 120 6.83 -11.13 1.72
N PRO A 121 6.52 -11.89 0.66
CA PRO A 121 5.48 -12.92 0.67
C PRO A 121 5.72 -14.00 1.72
N LEU A 122 6.96 -14.46 1.86
CA LEU A 122 7.34 -15.46 2.87
C LEU A 122 7.19 -14.92 4.29
N ARG A 123 7.55 -13.67 4.54
CA ARG A 123 7.35 -13.04 5.85
C ARG A 123 5.87 -12.85 6.18
N ILE A 124 5.04 -12.49 5.20
CA ILE A 124 3.58 -12.38 5.36
C ILE A 124 2.99 -13.75 5.69
N LEU A 125 3.40 -14.80 4.99
CA LEU A 125 2.95 -16.17 5.27
C LEU A 125 3.37 -16.62 6.67
N GLY A 126 4.61 -16.37 7.07
CA GLY A 126 5.08 -16.66 8.42
C GLY A 126 4.22 -16.01 9.51
N ARG A 127 3.85 -14.75 9.32
CA ARG A 127 2.93 -14.06 10.24
C ARG A 127 1.54 -14.69 10.30
N ALA A 128 1.02 -15.17 9.16
CA ALA A 128 -0.26 -15.86 9.12
C ALA A 128 -0.18 -17.23 9.85
N ASP A 129 0.96 -17.90 9.77
CA ASP A 129 1.19 -19.20 10.42
C ASP A 129 1.36 -19.06 11.94
N GLU A 130 1.83 -17.92 12.43
CA GLU A 130 1.94 -17.59 13.85
C GLU A 130 0.62 -17.09 14.47
N ALA A 131 -0.42 -16.86 13.66
CA ALA A 131 -1.70 -16.37 14.14
C ALA A 131 -2.42 -17.41 15.02
N ALA A 132 -3.32 -16.96 15.90
CA ALA A 132 -4.12 -17.83 16.76
C ALA A 132 -4.99 -18.82 15.97
N ASP A 133 -5.43 -18.46 14.77
CA ASP A 133 -6.08 -19.34 13.80
C ASP A 133 -5.36 -19.21 12.44
N PRO A 134 -4.32 -20.04 12.19
CA PRO A 134 -3.55 -19.99 10.95
C PRO A 134 -4.40 -20.30 9.71
N ALA A 135 -5.39 -21.17 9.81
CA ALA A 135 -6.26 -21.50 8.68
C ALA A 135 -7.03 -20.25 8.21
N ARG A 136 -7.61 -19.53 9.15
CA ARG A 136 -8.30 -18.27 8.87
C ARG A 136 -7.36 -17.19 8.37
N ALA A 137 -6.20 -17.03 9.00
CA ALA A 137 -5.21 -16.05 8.59
C ALA A 137 -4.75 -16.28 7.15
N ARG A 138 -4.48 -17.53 6.77
CA ARG A 138 -4.17 -17.92 5.39
C ARG A 138 -5.32 -17.63 4.42
N PHE A 139 -6.56 -17.93 4.81
CA PHE A 139 -7.73 -17.61 4.00
C PHE A 139 -7.82 -16.11 3.70
N GLU A 140 -7.59 -15.26 4.70
CA GLU A 140 -7.64 -13.79 4.58
C GLU A 140 -6.52 -13.21 3.70
N LEU A 141 -5.42 -13.93 3.45
CA LEU A 141 -4.39 -13.53 2.49
C LEU A 141 -4.86 -13.59 1.04
N LEU A 142 -5.82 -14.45 0.74
CA LEU A 142 -6.31 -14.69 -0.62
C LEU A 142 -7.39 -13.68 -1.02
N PRO A 143 -7.47 -13.29 -2.30
CA PRO A 143 -8.65 -12.59 -2.80
C PRO A 143 -9.91 -13.43 -2.59
N PRO A 144 -11.02 -12.80 -2.17
CA PRO A 144 -12.28 -13.52 -1.92
C PRO A 144 -12.75 -14.37 -3.09
N GLU A 145 -12.50 -13.88 -4.32
CA GLU A 145 -12.94 -14.52 -5.56
C GLU A 145 -12.23 -15.86 -5.84
N VAL A 146 -11.06 -16.07 -5.23
CA VAL A 146 -10.25 -17.28 -5.48
C VAL A 146 -10.06 -18.14 -4.23
N ALA A 147 -10.30 -17.61 -3.04
CA ALA A 147 -10.01 -18.27 -1.77
C ALA A 147 -10.66 -19.65 -1.63
N GLU A 148 -11.89 -19.82 -2.16
CA GLU A 148 -12.67 -21.06 -2.10
C GLU A 148 -12.55 -21.93 -3.36
N THR A 149 -11.68 -21.58 -4.30
CA THR A 149 -11.44 -22.41 -5.49
C THR A 149 -10.64 -23.67 -5.13
N THR A 150 -10.75 -24.70 -5.95
CA THR A 150 -10.03 -25.97 -5.76
C THR A 150 -8.52 -25.80 -5.69
N THR A 151 -7.97 -24.81 -6.37
CA THR A 151 -6.52 -24.47 -6.36
C THR A 151 -6.08 -23.92 -5.00
N PHE A 152 -6.87 -23.06 -4.37
CA PHE A 152 -6.46 -22.35 -3.17
C PHE A 152 -7.04 -22.94 -1.86
N THR A 153 -8.13 -23.72 -1.92
CA THR A 153 -8.69 -24.36 -0.73
C THR A 153 -7.65 -25.15 0.07
N PRO A 154 -6.74 -25.96 -0.53
CA PRO A 154 -5.73 -26.68 0.24
C PRO A 154 -4.74 -25.80 1.00
N PHE A 155 -4.58 -24.54 0.63
CA PHE A 155 -3.68 -23.60 1.29
C PHE A 155 -4.09 -23.32 2.74
N TRP A 156 -5.38 -23.23 3.02
CA TRP A 156 -5.92 -22.86 4.32
C TRP A 156 -6.73 -23.99 5.01
N ALA A 157 -7.21 -24.99 4.25
CA ALA A 157 -7.99 -26.08 4.82
C ALA A 157 -7.15 -26.94 5.76
N LYS A 158 -7.74 -27.32 6.93
CA LYS A 158 -7.03 -28.08 7.98
C LYS A 158 -6.68 -29.51 7.51
N ASP A 159 -7.56 -30.13 6.74
CA ASP A 159 -7.48 -31.53 6.33
C ASP A 159 -6.89 -31.72 4.91
N ALA A 160 -6.19 -30.72 4.38
CA ALA A 160 -5.61 -30.82 3.05
C ALA A 160 -4.42 -31.77 3.00
N ASP A 161 -4.34 -32.56 1.94
CA ASP A 161 -3.17 -33.38 1.64
C ASP A 161 -1.90 -32.55 1.53
N SER A 162 -0.77 -33.12 1.94
CA SER A 162 0.50 -32.39 2.02
C SER A 162 1.04 -31.95 0.66
N ALA A 163 0.78 -32.72 -0.42
CA ALA A 163 1.19 -32.37 -1.77
C ALA A 163 0.32 -31.22 -2.32
N ALA A 164 -1.00 -31.34 -2.19
CA ALA A 164 -1.94 -30.31 -2.58
C ALA A 164 -1.71 -29.00 -1.81
N ARG A 165 -1.40 -29.10 -0.51
CA ARG A 165 -1.07 -27.93 0.31
C ARG A 165 0.20 -27.22 -0.18
N ARG A 166 1.25 -27.96 -0.54
CA ARG A 166 2.49 -27.34 -1.07
C ARG A 166 2.22 -26.60 -2.38
N GLU A 167 1.48 -27.21 -3.31
CA GLU A 167 1.13 -26.60 -4.58
C GLU A 167 0.28 -25.33 -4.36
N ALA A 168 -0.75 -25.40 -3.54
CA ALA A 168 -1.59 -24.25 -3.19
C ALA A 168 -0.80 -23.15 -2.46
N THR A 169 0.19 -23.50 -1.62
CA THR A 169 1.08 -22.53 -0.97
C THR A 169 1.95 -21.81 -2.00
N THR A 170 2.50 -22.52 -2.97
CA THR A 170 3.27 -21.90 -4.05
C THR A 170 2.40 -20.91 -4.85
N ALA A 171 1.18 -21.31 -5.20
CA ALA A 171 0.23 -20.43 -5.89
C ALA A 171 -0.12 -19.18 -5.06
N ALA A 172 -0.31 -19.34 -3.73
CA ALA A 172 -0.59 -18.24 -2.82
C ALA A 172 0.62 -17.28 -2.69
N LEU A 173 1.83 -17.81 -2.64
CA LEU A 173 3.06 -16.99 -2.62
C LEU A 173 3.19 -16.16 -3.91
N HIS A 174 3.00 -16.76 -5.09
CA HIS A 174 3.01 -16.00 -6.34
C HIS A 174 1.93 -14.91 -6.37
N ARG A 175 0.77 -15.18 -5.75
CA ARG A 175 -0.25 -14.14 -5.63
C ARG A 175 0.18 -13.00 -4.74
N LEU A 176 0.83 -13.27 -3.61
CA LEU A 176 1.37 -12.25 -2.71
C LEU A 176 2.53 -11.48 -3.36
N GLU A 177 3.38 -12.15 -4.16
CA GLU A 177 4.41 -11.51 -4.97
C GLU A 177 3.79 -10.50 -5.95
N LEU A 178 2.73 -10.89 -6.65
CA LEU A 178 2.00 -10.00 -7.55
C LEU A 178 1.37 -8.82 -6.78
N ASP A 179 0.76 -9.06 -5.62
CA ASP A 179 0.18 -7.99 -4.81
C ASP A 179 1.26 -7.00 -4.34
N ALA A 180 2.45 -7.48 -3.95
CA ALA A 180 3.59 -6.64 -3.58
C ALA A 180 4.14 -5.87 -4.80
N ALA A 181 4.37 -6.53 -5.92
CA ALA A 181 4.84 -5.90 -7.16
C ALA A 181 3.89 -4.79 -7.64
N LEU A 182 2.58 -5.03 -7.56
CA LEU A 182 1.57 -4.03 -7.90
C LEU A 182 1.54 -2.86 -6.91
N GLU A 183 1.66 -3.13 -5.61
CA GLU A 183 1.60 -2.09 -4.57
C GLU A 183 2.79 -1.13 -4.64
N PHE A 184 3.99 -1.65 -4.87
CA PHE A 184 5.24 -0.87 -4.93
C PHE A 184 5.66 -0.44 -6.34
N GLY A 185 5.04 -1.01 -7.38
CA GLY A 185 5.22 -0.66 -8.80
C GLY A 185 4.07 0.18 -9.33
N GLN A 186 3.29 -0.39 -10.25
CA GLN A 186 2.23 0.33 -11.00
C GLN A 186 1.18 1.05 -10.14
N ARG A 187 0.96 0.61 -8.90
CA ARG A 187 -0.02 1.21 -7.98
C ARG A 187 0.60 2.14 -6.95
N ALA A 188 1.91 2.30 -6.96
CA ALA A 188 2.62 3.12 -5.96
C ALA A 188 2.13 4.57 -5.92
N HIS A 189 1.78 5.13 -7.08
CA HIS A 189 1.24 6.49 -7.22
C HIS A 189 -0.26 6.60 -6.90
N LEU A 190 -0.97 5.47 -6.73
CA LEU A 190 -2.39 5.53 -6.42
C LEU A 190 -2.62 6.08 -5.01
N PRO A 191 -3.65 6.92 -4.83
CA PRO A 191 -4.03 7.39 -3.51
C PRO A 191 -4.20 6.22 -2.54
N ARG A 192 -3.64 6.35 -1.34
CA ARG A 192 -3.68 5.35 -0.26
C ARG A 192 -2.81 4.10 -0.48
N SER A 193 -1.90 4.10 -1.43
CA SER A 193 -0.83 3.11 -1.46
C SER A 193 0.11 3.29 -0.27
N LEU A 194 0.89 2.26 0.07
CA LEU A 194 1.91 2.38 1.13
C LEU A 194 2.96 3.44 0.81
N VAL A 195 3.25 3.63 -0.48
CA VAL A 195 4.20 4.64 -0.97
C VAL A 195 3.61 6.03 -0.89
N SER A 196 2.39 6.25 -1.44
CA SER A 196 1.75 7.56 -1.46
C SER A 196 1.38 8.10 -0.07
N THR A 197 1.19 7.21 0.90
CA THR A 197 0.95 7.57 2.31
C THR A 197 2.23 7.73 3.11
N GLY A 198 3.41 7.48 2.52
CA GLY A 198 4.69 7.52 3.22
C GLY A 198 4.87 6.40 4.26
N ALA A 199 4.01 5.37 4.24
CA ALA A 199 4.08 4.27 5.20
C ALA A 199 5.29 3.35 4.95
N LEU A 200 5.66 3.17 3.68
CA LEU A 200 6.86 2.46 3.23
C LEU A 200 7.47 3.20 2.04
N VAL A 201 8.78 3.18 1.95
CA VAL A 201 9.55 3.75 0.84
C VAL A 201 10.30 2.62 0.14
N PRO A 202 9.92 2.24 -1.09
CA PRO A 202 10.69 1.28 -1.86
C PRO A 202 11.95 1.95 -2.40
N SER A 203 13.04 1.18 -2.49
CA SER A 203 14.28 1.60 -3.13
C SER A 203 14.81 0.49 -4.02
N VAL A 204 15.52 0.87 -5.09
CA VAL A 204 16.23 -0.09 -5.93
C VAL A 204 17.61 -0.31 -5.34
N GLN A 205 17.87 -1.53 -4.86
CA GLN A 205 19.17 -1.90 -4.29
C GLN A 205 20.14 -2.26 -5.42
N VAL A 206 20.93 -1.29 -5.80
CA VAL A 206 22.10 -1.46 -6.66
C VAL A 206 23.23 -0.68 -6.01
N ASP A 207 24.40 -1.28 -5.91
CA ASP A 207 25.56 -0.62 -5.34
C ASP A 207 25.95 0.62 -6.15
N ASP A 208 26.34 1.69 -5.44
CA ASP A 208 26.69 2.96 -6.07
C ASP A 208 27.89 2.81 -7.03
N GLU A 209 28.85 1.96 -6.71
CA GLU A 209 29.99 1.65 -7.58
C GLU A 209 29.54 1.00 -8.90
N VAL A 210 28.56 0.10 -8.85
CA VAL A 210 27.98 -0.55 -10.04
C VAL A 210 27.24 0.47 -10.91
N LEU A 211 26.47 1.35 -10.28
CA LEU A 211 25.78 2.42 -11.00
C LEU A 211 26.74 3.38 -11.69
N LEU A 212 27.81 3.79 -11.00
CA LEU A 212 28.81 4.68 -11.57
C LEU A 212 29.57 4.01 -12.71
N ALA A 213 29.97 2.74 -12.55
CA ALA A 213 30.66 1.99 -13.59
C ALA A 213 29.77 1.84 -14.85
N ALA A 214 28.49 1.50 -14.68
CA ALA A 214 27.53 1.41 -15.80
C ALA A 214 27.34 2.76 -16.48
N ALA A 215 27.33 3.86 -15.73
CA ALA A 215 27.25 5.20 -16.29
C ALA A 215 28.49 5.54 -17.11
N GLU A 216 29.66 5.25 -16.61
CA GLU A 216 30.94 5.50 -17.33
C GLU A 216 31.01 4.70 -18.63
N GLU A 217 30.65 3.40 -18.58
CA GLU A 217 30.59 2.55 -19.76
C GLU A 217 29.59 3.09 -20.80
N THR A 218 28.41 3.52 -20.36
CA THR A 218 27.39 4.08 -21.24
C THR A 218 27.86 5.39 -21.88
N LEU A 219 28.49 6.29 -21.12
CA LEU A 219 28.98 7.57 -21.61
C LEU A 219 30.11 7.39 -22.65
N GLN A 220 30.91 6.34 -22.60
CA GLN A 220 31.93 6.03 -23.61
C GLN A 220 31.33 5.69 -24.99
N HIS A 221 30.06 5.27 -25.03
CA HIS A 221 29.37 4.82 -26.25
C HIS A 221 28.34 5.83 -26.80
N VAL A 222 28.16 6.95 -26.12
CA VAL A 222 27.19 8.00 -26.51
C VAL A 222 27.91 9.15 -27.18
N ASP A 223 27.46 9.54 -28.39
CA ASP A 223 27.98 10.72 -29.09
C ASP A 223 27.87 11.96 -28.23
N GLU A 224 28.97 12.72 -28.12
CA GLU A 224 29.13 13.91 -27.27
C GLU A 224 28.06 15.02 -27.51
N GLY A 225 27.29 14.94 -28.59
CA GLY A 225 26.24 15.93 -28.93
C GLY A 225 24.84 15.61 -28.35
N LEU A 226 24.65 14.46 -27.73
CA LEU A 226 23.31 14.02 -27.27
C LEU A 226 22.98 14.41 -25.82
N PHE A 227 23.98 14.71 -24.99
CA PHE A 227 23.76 15.05 -23.59
C PHE A 227 24.70 16.17 -23.10
N GLU A 228 24.24 17.41 -23.04
CA GLU A 228 24.86 18.46 -22.23
C GLU A 228 24.95 18.08 -20.73
N VAL A 229 24.22 17.04 -20.31
CA VAL A 229 24.19 16.51 -18.92
C VAL A 229 25.38 15.60 -18.61
N ALA A 230 26.14 15.16 -19.60
CA ALA A 230 27.38 14.37 -19.38
C ALA A 230 28.44 15.14 -18.59
N ASP A 231 28.34 16.45 -18.56
CA ASP A 231 29.21 17.36 -17.82
C ASP A 231 28.74 17.65 -16.37
N ALA A 232 27.78 16.90 -15.85
CA ALA A 232 27.46 16.89 -14.44
C ALA A 232 28.64 16.28 -13.68
N GLY A 233 29.67 17.10 -13.49
CA GLY A 233 31.04 16.75 -13.18
C GLY A 233 31.31 16.09 -11.84
N SER A 234 30.29 15.79 -11.00
CA SER A 234 30.52 15.07 -9.75
C SER A 234 29.85 13.70 -9.75
N PRO A 235 30.55 12.66 -9.25
CA PRO A 235 29.96 11.32 -9.07
C PRO A 235 28.65 11.35 -8.28
N GLU A 236 28.52 12.25 -7.30
CA GLU A 236 27.32 12.38 -6.49
C GLU A 236 26.10 12.87 -7.31
N LEU A 237 26.28 13.80 -8.24
CA LEU A 237 25.22 14.26 -9.13
C LEU A 237 24.78 13.16 -10.09
N ARG A 238 25.75 12.39 -10.63
CA ARG A 238 25.45 11.22 -11.48
C ARG A 238 24.66 10.17 -10.73
N LEU A 239 25.06 9.82 -9.52
CA LEU A 239 24.34 8.87 -8.65
C LEU A 239 22.93 9.34 -8.37
N ARG A 240 22.76 10.61 -8.01
CA ARG A 240 21.44 11.18 -7.73
C ARG A 240 20.54 11.10 -8.96
N TRP A 241 21.07 11.36 -10.15
CA TRP A 241 20.34 11.27 -11.41
C TRP A 241 19.96 9.81 -11.72
N LEU A 242 20.92 8.86 -11.61
CA LEU A 242 20.69 7.44 -11.84
C LEU A 242 19.68 6.87 -10.86
N ARG A 243 19.77 7.21 -9.59
CA ARG A 243 18.77 6.83 -8.58
C ARG A 243 17.39 7.36 -8.94
N GLY A 244 17.29 8.62 -9.35
CA GLY A 244 16.04 9.22 -9.83
C GLY A 244 15.47 8.51 -11.07
N LEU A 245 16.34 8.11 -12.01
CA LEU A 245 15.93 7.34 -13.18
C LEU A 245 15.39 5.96 -12.81
N LEU A 246 16.08 5.25 -11.93
CA LEU A 246 15.64 3.94 -11.45
C LEU A 246 14.27 4.03 -10.75
N GLU A 247 14.05 5.08 -9.95
CA GLU A 247 12.75 5.34 -9.33
C GLU A 247 11.66 5.61 -10.37
N GLN A 248 11.95 6.38 -11.42
CA GLN A 248 10.99 6.61 -12.51
C GLN A 248 10.67 5.32 -13.27
N VAL A 249 11.67 4.48 -13.53
CA VAL A 249 11.48 3.18 -14.20
C VAL A 249 10.62 2.26 -13.32
N ARG A 250 10.90 2.20 -12.01
CA ARG A 250 10.10 1.45 -11.04
C ARG A 250 8.65 1.93 -11.02
N ASP A 251 8.43 3.23 -10.88
CA ASP A 251 7.09 3.83 -10.75
C ASP A 251 6.23 3.62 -12.01
N ARG A 252 6.86 3.57 -13.16
CA ARG A 252 6.20 3.28 -14.44
C ARG A 252 6.06 1.79 -14.75
N GLY A 253 6.47 0.91 -13.84
CA GLY A 253 6.36 -0.53 -13.99
C GLY A 253 7.41 -1.16 -14.92
N GLY A 254 8.56 -0.51 -15.07
CA GLY A 254 9.67 -1.02 -15.89
C GLY A 254 10.63 -1.96 -15.16
N VAL A 255 10.49 -2.10 -13.85
CA VAL A 255 11.29 -3.02 -13.01
C VAL A 255 10.31 -3.92 -12.26
N TYR A 256 10.37 -5.20 -12.54
CA TYR A 256 9.63 -6.27 -11.88
C TYR A 256 10.60 -7.21 -11.16
#